data_d86554868f847550170d0048ebd8d3da
#
_entry.id   d86554868f847550170d0048ebd8d3da
#
_cell.length_a   1.000
_cell.length_b   1.000
_cell.length_c   1.000
_cell.angle_alpha   90.00
_cell.angle_beta   90.00
_cell.angle_gamma   90.00
#
_symmetry.space_group_name_H-M   'P 1'
#
loop_
_entity.id
_entity.type
_entity.pdbx_description
1 polymer ?
#
loop_
_entity_poly.entity_id
_entity_poly.type
_entity_poly.pdbx_seq_one_letter_code
_entity_poly.pdbx_strand_id
1 'polypeptide(L)'
;MAKKAVLLILAALALLFAGCGDEKGFINFARHAAAPAAPAAERPLVIAFAPVMSPEETRRPYERMTAYLAEKLGRPVTMVQKRGAAELDQLVAAGEADVAFLSTGAYTAYRGHEPIELLAMVETKGTILYRTFVIVAADSEIEDFASLKGRVFAFVDPLSHSGRLAVDYRLLEERLTPEQYFGRIFYTHHHDKSIWAVANHLADGASIDNQIYEHIEQTNPQLAAKVRIIDELAVAPTGPIVVRQNLAPEEKEQLRRIFYEMADDEAMRPVLQSAVIDRFVPPDGGLYEPLRQKFLAHERLSGE
;
A
#
# COMPACT_ATOMS: atom_id res chain seq x y z
N MET A 1 -70.45 35.98 -8.58
CA MET A 1 -69.30 36.19 -7.71
C MET A 1 -68.39 34.96 -7.58
N ALA A 2 -68.91 33.74 -7.66
CA ALA A 2 -68.12 32.51 -7.56
C ALA A 2 -67.06 32.26 -8.66
N LYS A 3 -67.34 32.67 -9.94
CA LYS A 3 -66.40 32.47 -11.07
C LYS A 3 -65.15 33.35 -11.02
N LYS A 4 -65.21 34.52 -10.37
CA LYS A 4 -64.05 35.39 -10.19
C LYS A 4 -63.14 34.95 -9.08
N ALA A 5 -63.69 34.29 -8.03
CA ALA A 5 -62.92 33.73 -6.93
C ALA A 5 -62.11 32.50 -7.35
N VAL A 6 -62.69 31.63 -8.21
CA VAL A 6 -62.01 30.43 -8.74
C VAL A 6 -60.83 30.82 -9.66
N LEU A 7 -60.99 31.88 -10.46
CA LEU A 7 -59.90 32.34 -11.34
C LEU A 7 -58.73 32.94 -10.58
N LEU A 8 -58.99 33.64 -9.45
CA LEU A 8 -57.95 34.19 -8.57
C LEU A 8 -57.20 33.08 -7.80
N ILE A 9 -57.89 32.01 -7.40
CA ILE A 9 -57.26 30.88 -6.72
C ILE A 9 -56.37 30.07 -7.69
N LEU A 10 -56.80 29.91 -8.96
CA LEU A 10 -55.98 29.25 -9.98
C LEU A 10 -54.76 30.07 -10.40
N ALA A 11 -54.87 31.41 -10.43
CA ALA A 11 -53.74 32.29 -10.69
C ALA A 11 -52.73 32.33 -9.50
N ALA A 12 -53.21 32.23 -8.25
CA ALA A 12 -52.35 32.10 -7.07
C ALA A 12 -51.64 30.76 -6.99
N LEU A 13 -52.27 29.65 -7.40
CA LEU A 13 -51.60 28.34 -7.49
C LEU A 13 -50.55 28.30 -8.61
N ALA A 14 -50.76 28.98 -9.72
CA ALA A 14 -49.76 29.02 -10.81
C ALA A 14 -48.47 29.79 -10.43
N LEU A 15 -48.59 30.76 -9.52
CA LEU A 15 -47.43 31.50 -9.00
C LEU A 15 -46.62 30.75 -7.94
N LEU A 16 -47.18 29.68 -7.33
CA LEU A 16 -46.47 28.83 -6.39
C LEU A 16 -45.61 27.77 -7.06
N PHE A 17 -45.75 27.52 -8.36
CA PHE A 17 -44.94 26.58 -9.13
C PHE A 17 -43.85 27.26 -9.98
N ALA A 18 -43.76 28.58 -10.00
CA ALA A 18 -42.77 29.33 -10.76
C ALA A 18 -41.50 29.73 -9.94
N GLY A 19 -41.36 29.21 -8.73
CA GLY A 19 -40.29 29.62 -7.82
C GLY A 19 -39.56 28.49 -7.13
N CYS A 20 -39.06 27.49 -7.87
CA CYS A 20 -38.04 26.56 -7.38
C CYS A 20 -37.25 26.00 -8.56
N GLY A 21 -36.60 26.88 -9.27
CA GLY A 21 -35.51 26.56 -10.17
C GLY A 21 -34.17 26.90 -9.49
N ASP A 22 -34.01 26.58 -8.21
CA ASP A 22 -32.67 26.47 -7.62
C ASP A 22 -32.11 25.15 -8.06
N GLU A 23 -31.24 25.18 -9.04
CA GLU A 23 -30.20 24.17 -9.24
C GLU A 23 -29.35 24.10 -7.96
N LYS A 24 -29.90 23.44 -6.95
CA LYS A 24 -29.08 22.96 -5.82
C LYS A 24 -28.11 21.97 -6.42
N GLY A 25 -26.87 22.42 -6.49
CA GLY A 25 -25.76 21.73 -7.06
C GLY A 25 -25.71 20.27 -6.59
N PHE A 26 -26.18 19.39 -7.45
CA PHE A 26 -25.61 18.06 -7.49
C PHE A 26 -24.13 18.28 -7.77
N ILE A 27 -23.28 17.91 -6.81
CA ILE A 27 -21.84 17.85 -7.03
C ILE A 27 -21.67 16.81 -8.14
N ASN A 28 -21.53 17.31 -9.35
CA ASN A 28 -21.31 16.47 -10.52
C ASN A 28 -19.83 16.09 -10.51
N PHE A 29 -19.51 14.95 -9.89
CA PHE A 29 -18.18 14.39 -9.85
C PHE A 29 -17.59 14.12 -11.26
N ALA A 30 -18.41 14.12 -12.31
CA ALA A 30 -17.97 14.01 -13.69
C ALA A 30 -17.50 15.33 -14.32
N ARG A 31 -17.69 16.49 -13.65
CA ARG A 31 -17.21 17.80 -14.08
C ARG A 31 -16.05 18.33 -13.27
N HIS A 32 -15.12 17.49 -12.87
CA HIS A 32 -13.75 17.95 -12.86
C HIS A 32 -13.28 17.87 -14.32
N ALA A 33 -13.65 18.87 -15.11
CA ALA A 33 -12.87 19.18 -16.29
C ALA A 33 -11.43 19.22 -15.78
N ALA A 34 -10.56 18.37 -16.29
CA ALA A 34 -9.15 18.44 -16.01
C ALA A 34 -8.75 19.90 -16.17
N ALA A 35 -8.31 20.52 -15.08
CA ALA A 35 -7.74 21.86 -15.15
C ALA A 35 -6.71 21.78 -16.29
N PRO A 36 -6.64 22.79 -17.18
CA PRO A 36 -5.65 22.80 -18.24
C PRO A 36 -4.31 22.47 -17.58
N ALA A 37 -3.67 21.38 -18.03
CA ALA A 37 -2.44 20.90 -17.47
C ALA A 37 -1.46 22.08 -17.41
N ALA A 38 -1.09 22.48 -16.20
CA ALA A 38 0.04 23.41 -16.02
C ALA A 38 1.23 22.86 -16.79
N PRO A 39 2.08 23.71 -17.37
CA PRO A 39 3.29 23.26 -18.04
C PRO A 39 3.98 22.21 -17.17
N ALA A 40 4.42 21.11 -17.75
CA ALA A 40 4.93 19.93 -17.01
C ALA A 40 6.02 20.26 -15.97
N ALA A 41 6.70 21.42 -16.11
CA ALA A 41 7.69 21.95 -15.17
C ALA A 41 7.12 22.60 -13.90
N GLU A 42 5.83 22.92 -13.85
CA GLU A 42 5.22 23.66 -12.72
C GLU A 42 4.34 22.77 -11.81
N ARG A 43 3.95 21.56 -12.27
CA ARG A 43 3.15 20.70 -11.41
C ARG A 43 4.05 19.96 -10.40
N PRO A 44 3.65 19.87 -9.12
CA PRO A 44 4.35 19.04 -8.14
C PRO A 44 4.48 17.59 -8.62
N LEU A 45 5.65 16.97 -8.39
CA LEU A 45 5.79 15.54 -8.53
C LEU A 45 5.05 14.85 -7.39
N VAL A 46 4.23 13.86 -7.69
CA VAL A 46 3.47 13.12 -6.68
C VAL A 46 4.17 11.78 -6.40
N ILE A 47 4.57 11.59 -5.13
CA ILE A 47 5.14 10.33 -4.66
C ILE A 47 4.20 9.64 -3.69
N ALA A 48 3.91 8.37 -3.93
CA ALA A 48 3.01 7.56 -3.13
C ALA A 48 3.76 6.43 -2.41
N PHE A 49 3.40 6.17 -1.14
CA PHE A 49 4.07 5.17 -0.30
C PHE A 49 3.09 4.08 0.14
N ALA A 50 3.48 2.81 -0.04
CA ALA A 50 2.75 1.66 0.46
C ALA A 50 2.68 1.66 2.00
N PRO A 51 1.56 1.21 2.59
CA PRO A 51 1.37 1.16 4.03
C PRO A 51 2.04 -0.07 4.65
N VAL A 52 3.39 -0.14 4.67
CA VAL A 52 4.14 -1.27 5.24
C VAL A 52 4.12 -1.26 6.77
N MET A 53 4.40 -0.10 7.36
CA MET A 53 4.28 0.16 8.80
C MET A 53 3.26 1.27 9.03
N SER A 54 2.79 1.40 10.28
CA SER A 54 1.81 2.41 10.66
C SER A 54 2.28 3.83 10.35
N PRO A 55 1.36 4.78 10.12
CA PRO A 55 1.71 6.17 9.85
C PRO A 55 2.50 6.83 10.97
N GLU A 56 2.32 6.37 12.22
CA GLU A 56 3.10 6.84 13.38
C GLU A 56 4.60 6.58 13.18
N GLU A 57 4.95 5.44 12.57
CA GLU A 57 6.34 5.03 12.33
C GLU A 57 6.90 5.64 11.03
N THR A 58 6.10 5.74 9.97
CA THR A 58 6.58 6.04 8.62
C THR A 58 6.46 7.50 8.20
N ARG A 59 5.61 8.29 8.85
CA ARG A 59 5.30 9.65 8.42
C ARG A 59 6.55 10.54 8.34
N ARG A 60 7.34 10.58 9.41
CA ARG A 60 8.54 11.43 9.47
C ARG A 60 9.59 11.05 8.43
N PRO A 61 10.02 9.78 8.33
CA PRO A 61 10.99 9.40 7.29
C PRO A 61 10.49 9.67 5.87
N TYR A 62 9.21 9.44 5.58
CA TYR A 62 8.66 9.71 4.25
C TYR A 62 8.57 11.22 3.94
N GLU A 63 8.18 12.06 4.91
CA GLU A 63 8.23 13.51 4.77
C GLU A 63 9.67 13.99 4.50
N ARG A 64 10.67 13.43 5.17
CA ARG A 64 12.08 13.76 4.97
C ARG A 64 12.59 13.32 3.61
N MET A 65 12.26 12.11 3.15
CA MET A 65 12.59 11.65 1.80
C MET A 65 11.92 12.52 0.74
N THR A 66 10.66 12.91 0.94
CA THR A 66 9.93 13.79 0.04
C THR A 66 10.58 15.17 -0.06
N ALA A 67 10.99 15.76 1.06
CA ALA A 67 11.70 17.04 1.09
C ALA A 67 13.06 16.96 0.39
N TYR A 68 13.81 15.86 0.62
CA TYR A 68 15.07 15.61 -0.07
C TYR A 68 14.91 15.52 -1.58
N LEU A 69 13.88 14.78 -2.04
CA LEU A 69 13.56 14.70 -3.47
C LEU A 69 13.22 16.09 -4.05
N ALA A 70 12.42 16.89 -3.33
CA ALA A 70 12.07 18.24 -3.78
C ALA A 70 13.30 19.14 -3.92
N GLU A 71 14.24 19.07 -2.97
CA GLU A 71 15.51 19.81 -3.01
C GLU A 71 16.37 19.39 -4.22
N LYS A 72 16.58 18.09 -4.40
CA LYS A 72 17.43 17.56 -5.48
C LYS A 72 16.83 17.73 -6.88
N LEU A 73 15.50 17.72 -6.99
CA LEU A 73 14.77 17.97 -8.25
C LEU A 73 14.61 19.46 -8.56
N GLY A 74 14.77 20.35 -7.56
CA GLY A 74 14.53 21.78 -7.72
C GLY A 74 13.05 22.13 -7.99
N ARG A 75 12.11 21.26 -7.60
CA ARG A 75 10.66 21.46 -7.76
C ARG A 75 9.85 20.86 -6.60
N PRO A 76 8.59 21.30 -6.39
CA PRO A 76 7.75 20.73 -5.37
C PRO A 76 7.51 19.24 -5.56
N VAL A 77 7.57 18.46 -4.47
CA VAL A 77 7.17 17.06 -4.39
C VAL A 77 6.08 16.91 -3.34
N THR A 78 5.00 16.22 -3.66
CA THR A 78 3.87 15.97 -2.76
C THR A 78 3.82 14.51 -2.41
N MET A 79 3.76 14.22 -1.10
CA MET A 79 3.62 12.87 -0.57
C MET A 79 2.15 12.45 -0.48
N VAL A 80 1.86 11.20 -0.83
CA VAL A 80 0.55 10.56 -0.63
C VAL A 80 0.75 9.23 0.08
N GLN A 81 -0.04 8.99 1.13
CA GLN A 81 -0.18 7.69 1.77
C GLN A 81 -1.65 7.25 1.71
N LYS A 82 -1.90 5.98 1.50
CA LYS A 82 -3.23 5.36 1.50
C LYS A 82 -3.33 4.34 2.62
N ARG A 83 -4.56 3.93 2.95
CA ARG A 83 -4.79 2.94 4.02
C ARG A 83 -4.37 1.54 3.63
N GLY A 84 -4.55 1.18 2.36
CA GLY A 84 -4.26 -0.14 1.84
C GLY A 84 -3.63 -0.10 0.46
N ALA A 85 -3.05 -1.24 0.05
CA ALA A 85 -2.39 -1.39 -1.24
C ALA A 85 -3.34 -1.18 -2.41
N ALA A 86 -4.59 -1.63 -2.32
CA ALA A 86 -5.58 -1.45 -3.38
C ALA A 86 -5.91 0.02 -3.66
N GLU A 87 -6.01 0.87 -2.61
CA GLU A 87 -6.21 2.31 -2.79
C GLU A 87 -4.98 2.97 -3.43
N LEU A 88 -3.78 2.49 -3.11
CA LEU A 88 -2.54 2.96 -3.70
C LEU A 88 -2.46 2.55 -5.18
N ASP A 89 -2.79 1.31 -5.50
CA ASP A 89 -2.82 0.81 -6.88
C ASP A 89 -3.82 1.59 -7.74
N GLN A 90 -4.98 1.96 -7.20
CA GLN A 90 -5.95 2.82 -7.89
C GLN A 90 -5.38 4.20 -8.20
N LEU A 91 -4.64 4.81 -7.25
CA LEU A 91 -3.99 6.10 -7.46
C LEU A 91 -2.93 6.01 -8.59
N VAL A 92 -2.12 4.94 -8.57
CA VAL A 92 -1.11 4.68 -9.61
C VAL A 92 -1.79 4.41 -10.95
N ALA A 93 -2.82 3.57 -10.98
CA ALA A 93 -3.57 3.22 -12.19
C ALA A 93 -4.31 4.41 -12.82
N ALA A 94 -4.69 5.41 -12.02
CA ALA A 94 -5.26 6.66 -12.49
C ALA A 94 -4.22 7.67 -13.00
N GLY A 95 -2.91 7.35 -12.89
CA GLY A 95 -1.83 8.29 -13.24
C GLY A 95 -1.70 9.48 -12.29
N GLU A 96 -2.28 9.38 -11.10
CA GLU A 96 -2.24 10.44 -10.09
C GLU A 96 -0.95 10.41 -9.24
N ALA A 97 -0.18 9.33 -9.29
CA ALA A 97 1.16 9.24 -8.73
C ALA A 97 2.20 9.17 -9.84
N ASP A 98 3.27 9.98 -9.74
CA ASP A 98 4.39 9.96 -10.65
C ASP A 98 5.42 8.89 -10.27
N VAL A 99 5.62 8.70 -8.97
CA VAL A 99 6.49 7.71 -8.35
C VAL A 99 5.70 6.98 -7.29
N ALA A 100 5.86 5.67 -7.17
CA ALA A 100 5.22 4.91 -6.10
C ALA A 100 6.16 3.85 -5.51
N PHE A 101 6.18 3.76 -4.18
CA PHE A 101 6.69 2.61 -3.44
C PHE A 101 5.55 1.60 -3.36
N LEU A 102 5.66 0.49 -4.06
CA LEU A 102 4.66 -0.57 -4.04
C LEU A 102 5.11 -1.72 -3.13
N SER A 103 4.17 -2.40 -2.50
CA SER A 103 4.49 -3.69 -1.90
C SER A 103 4.74 -4.74 -3.00
N THR A 104 5.50 -5.76 -2.69
CA THR A 104 5.81 -6.86 -3.64
C THR A 104 4.56 -7.47 -4.23
N GLY A 105 3.57 -7.75 -3.39
CA GLY A 105 2.31 -8.35 -3.84
C GLY A 105 1.49 -7.38 -4.71
N ALA A 106 1.36 -6.11 -4.33
CA ALA A 106 0.68 -5.09 -5.12
C ALA A 106 1.31 -4.94 -6.51
N TYR A 107 2.65 -4.86 -6.59
CA TYR A 107 3.34 -4.81 -7.88
C TYR A 107 3.10 -6.05 -8.75
N THR A 108 3.10 -7.25 -8.16
CA THR A 108 2.84 -8.50 -8.91
C THR A 108 1.39 -8.62 -9.38
N ALA A 109 0.46 -8.05 -8.62
CA ALA A 109 -0.97 -7.99 -8.93
C ALA A 109 -1.34 -6.85 -9.88
N TYR A 110 -0.45 -5.85 -10.06
CA TYR A 110 -0.78 -4.62 -10.78
C TYR A 110 -1.27 -4.85 -12.22
N ARG A 111 -2.45 -4.30 -12.54
CA ARG A 111 -3.12 -4.34 -13.84
C ARG A 111 -3.75 -2.99 -14.20
N GLY A 112 -3.18 -1.92 -13.68
CA GLY A 112 -3.66 -0.57 -13.96
C GLY A 112 -3.56 -0.21 -15.44
N HIS A 113 -4.39 0.75 -15.88
CA HIS A 113 -4.35 1.26 -17.24
C HIS A 113 -3.11 2.13 -17.50
N GLU A 114 -2.61 2.82 -16.49
CA GLU A 114 -1.36 3.57 -16.57
C GLU A 114 -0.18 2.59 -16.50
N PRO A 115 0.62 2.46 -17.55
CA PRO A 115 1.79 1.59 -17.51
C PRO A 115 2.86 2.17 -16.59
N ILE A 116 3.49 1.29 -15.81
CA ILE A 116 4.55 1.63 -14.86
C ILE A 116 5.87 0.98 -15.25
N GLU A 117 6.97 1.61 -14.85
CA GLU A 117 8.33 1.15 -15.07
C GLU A 117 9.06 1.04 -13.73
N LEU A 118 9.86 -0.01 -13.55
CA LEU A 118 10.72 -0.17 -12.38
C LEU A 118 11.81 0.91 -12.36
N LEU A 119 11.89 1.62 -11.25
CA LEU A 119 12.90 2.67 -11.03
C LEU A 119 14.04 2.16 -10.15
N ALA A 120 13.71 1.55 -9.02
CA ALA A 120 14.67 1.05 -8.04
C ALA A 120 14.06 -0.09 -7.21
N MET A 121 14.92 -0.79 -6.47
CA MET A 121 14.55 -1.71 -5.39
C MET A 121 15.13 -1.23 -4.07
N VAL A 122 14.49 -1.64 -2.98
CA VAL A 122 14.98 -1.42 -1.62
C VAL A 122 15.97 -2.52 -1.26
N GLU A 123 17.16 -2.14 -0.79
CA GLU A 123 18.10 -3.03 -0.12
C GLU A 123 18.02 -2.80 1.39
N THR A 124 17.91 -3.87 2.17
CA THR A 124 17.90 -3.88 3.64
C THR A 124 18.82 -4.98 4.14
N LYS A 125 19.74 -4.68 5.06
CA LYS A 125 20.76 -5.62 5.59
C LYS A 125 21.56 -6.31 4.49
N GLY A 126 21.89 -5.55 3.41
CA GLY A 126 22.69 -6.03 2.29
C GLY A 126 21.96 -7.00 1.36
N THR A 127 20.64 -7.10 1.42
CA THR A 127 19.84 -7.97 0.54
C THR A 127 18.61 -7.24 -0.02
N ILE A 128 18.24 -7.62 -1.24
CA ILE A 128 17.00 -7.21 -1.90
C ILE A 128 15.90 -8.26 -1.75
N LEU A 129 16.11 -9.24 -0.90
CA LEU A 129 15.17 -10.32 -0.62
C LEU A 129 14.71 -10.25 0.83
N TYR A 130 13.47 -10.61 1.07
CA TYR A 130 12.90 -10.73 2.40
C TYR A 130 12.08 -12.01 2.55
N ARG A 131 11.66 -12.32 3.77
CA ARG A 131 10.98 -13.56 4.12
C ARG A 131 9.64 -13.28 4.77
N THR A 132 8.74 -14.24 4.65
CA THR A 132 7.49 -14.23 5.40
C THR A 132 7.66 -15.03 6.66
N PHE A 133 7.51 -14.38 7.82
CA PHE A 133 7.43 -15.05 9.11
C PHE A 133 5.98 -15.27 9.52
N VAL A 134 5.70 -16.45 10.08
CA VAL A 134 4.47 -16.70 10.83
C VAL A 134 4.79 -16.60 12.32
N ILE A 135 4.07 -15.74 13.02
CA ILE A 135 4.29 -15.47 14.43
C ILE A 135 3.06 -15.84 15.26
N VAL A 136 3.32 -16.20 16.52
CA VAL A 136 2.32 -16.41 17.58
C VAL A 136 2.77 -15.71 18.86
N ALA A 137 1.89 -15.59 19.87
CA ALA A 137 2.28 -15.06 21.17
C ALA A 137 3.38 -15.95 21.79
N ALA A 138 4.34 -15.33 22.50
CA ALA A 138 5.47 -16.04 23.08
C ALA A 138 5.07 -17.13 24.08
N ASP A 139 3.96 -16.92 24.79
CA ASP A 139 3.35 -17.84 25.75
C ASP A 139 2.30 -18.79 25.14
N SER A 140 2.12 -18.76 23.80
CA SER A 140 1.18 -19.64 23.11
C SER A 140 1.70 -21.08 23.05
N GLU A 141 0.78 -22.04 23.13
CA GLU A 141 1.06 -23.48 22.94
C GLU A 141 1.11 -23.89 21.44
N ILE A 142 0.88 -22.95 20.51
CA ILE A 142 0.88 -23.20 19.05
C ILE A 142 2.33 -23.30 18.59
N GLU A 143 2.78 -24.47 18.17
CA GLU A 143 4.17 -24.73 17.84
C GLU A 143 4.46 -24.68 16.32
N ASP A 144 3.45 -24.88 15.47
CA ASP A 144 3.57 -24.94 14.03
C ASP A 144 2.38 -24.32 13.29
N PHE A 145 2.50 -24.19 11.97
CA PHE A 145 1.45 -23.64 11.12
C PHE A 145 0.16 -24.50 11.15
N ALA A 146 0.27 -25.83 11.27
CA ALA A 146 -0.90 -26.70 11.27
C ALA A 146 -1.76 -26.49 12.50
N SER A 147 -1.18 -26.15 13.65
CA SER A 147 -1.86 -25.83 14.90
C SER A 147 -2.65 -24.51 14.87
N LEU A 148 -2.46 -23.70 13.83
CA LEU A 148 -3.25 -22.48 13.57
C LEU A 148 -4.61 -22.77 12.91
N LYS A 149 -4.89 -24.00 12.50
CA LYS A 149 -6.18 -24.36 11.89
C LYS A 149 -7.34 -24.09 12.86
N GLY A 150 -8.36 -23.36 12.36
CA GLY A 150 -9.53 -22.97 13.17
C GLY A 150 -9.25 -21.82 14.16
N ARG A 151 -8.06 -21.26 14.19
CA ARG A 151 -7.66 -20.16 15.07
C ARG A 151 -7.98 -18.80 14.46
N VAL A 152 -7.79 -17.73 15.24
CA VAL A 152 -7.91 -16.34 14.77
C VAL A 152 -6.57 -15.92 14.16
N PHE A 153 -6.58 -15.50 12.90
CA PHE A 153 -5.36 -15.10 12.20
C PHE A 153 -5.42 -13.67 11.69
N ALA A 154 -4.37 -12.90 11.92
CA ALA A 154 -4.24 -11.53 11.45
C ALA A 154 -3.41 -11.47 10.16
N PHE A 155 -3.98 -10.88 9.14
CA PHE A 155 -3.29 -10.50 7.91
C PHE A 155 -2.99 -9.01 7.91
N VAL A 156 -2.05 -8.60 7.05
CA VAL A 156 -1.71 -7.18 6.90
C VAL A 156 -2.64 -6.51 5.89
N ASP A 157 -2.62 -6.97 4.64
CA ASP A 157 -3.38 -6.37 3.53
C ASP A 157 -3.61 -7.45 2.46
N PRO A 158 -4.74 -7.48 1.76
CA PRO A 158 -5.02 -8.48 0.72
C PRO A 158 -3.95 -8.60 -0.36
N LEU A 159 -3.26 -7.50 -0.70
CA LEU A 159 -2.18 -7.45 -1.68
C LEU A 159 -0.77 -7.47 -1.06
N SER A 160 -0.63 -7.66 0.24
CA SER A 160 0.69 -7.84 0.86
C SER A 160 1.23 -9.24 0.60
N HIS A 161 2.44 -9.36 0.04
CA HIS A 161 3.05 -10.68 -0.18
C HIS A 161 3.26 -11.43 1.14
N SER A 162 4.04 -10.87 2.07
CA SER A 162 4.31 -11.51 3.37
C SER A 162 3.11 -11.46 4.32
N GLY A 163 2.29 -10.42 4.20
CA GLY A 163 1.13 -10.24 5.08
C GLY A 163 -0.15 -10.96 4.64
N ARG A 164 -0.15 -11.67 3.49
CA ARG A 164 -1.31 -12.42 2.99
C ARG A 164 -0.91 -13.47 1.96
N LEU A 165 -0.39 -13.08 0.78
CA LEU A 165 -0.28 -13.95 -0.39
C LEU A 165 0.62 -15.18 -0.17
N ALA A 166 1.66 -15.08 0.66
CA ALA A 166 2.51 -16.22 1.00
C ALA A 166 1.73 -17.32 1.73
N VAL A 167 0.78 -16.94 2.59
CA VAL A 167 -0.13 -17.89 3.27
C VAL A 167 -1.15 -18.45 2.29
N ASP A 168 -1.70 -17.62 1.40
CA ASP A 168 -2.61 -18.09 0.34
C ASP A 168 -1.92 -19.15 -0.51
N TYR A 169 -0.68 -18.91 -0.95
CA TYR A 169 0.08 -19.86 -1.76
C TYR A 169 0.40 -21.15 -1.00
N ARG A 170 0.68 -21.06 0.29
CA ARG A 170 0.91 -22.25 1.15
C ARG A 170 -0.35 -23.09 1.28
N LEU A 171 -1.51 -22.46 1.50
CA LEU A 171 -2.79 -23.17 1.65
C LEU A 171 -3.32 -23.69 0.31
N LEU A 172 -2.98 -23.03 -0.81
CA LEU A 172 -3.36 -23.48 -2.14
C LEU A 172 -2.78 -24.84 -2.49
N GLU A 173 -1.59 -25.19 -1.97
CA GLU A 173 -0.98 -26.52 -2.11
C GLU A 173 -1.90 -27.60 -1.49
N GLU A 174 -2.66 -27.25 -0.46
CA GLU A 174 -3.65 -28.09 0.20
C GLU A 174 -5.08 -27.93 -0.36
N ARG A 175 -5.25 -27.09 -1.40
CA ARG A 175 -6.54 -26.69 -2.00
C ARG A 175 -7.50 -26.05 -0.99
N LEU A 176 -6.97 -25.26 -0.07
CA LEU A 176 -7.71 -24.51 0.94
C LEU A 176 -7.53 -23.01 0.74
N THR A 177 -8.52 -22.25 1.16
CA THR A 177 -8.39 -20.79 1.32
C THR A 177 -8.17 -20.45 2.79
N PRO A 178 -7.63 -19.26 3.13
CA PRO A 178 -7.52 -18.82 4.51
C PRO A 178 -8.86 -18.81 5.25
N GLU A 179 -9.95 -18.48 4.57
CA GLU A 179 -11.31 -18.47 5.14
C GLU A 179 -11.81 -19.88 5.50
N GLN A 180 -11.30 -20.91 4.81
CA GLN A 180 -11.59 -22.32 5.10
C GLN A 180 -10.66 -22.89 6.17
N TYR A 181 -9.45 -22.35 6.26
CA TYR A 181 -8.41 -22.86 7.16
C TYR A 181 -8.50 -22.28 8.56
N PHE A 182 -8.61 -20.95 8.66
CA PHE A 182 -8.68 -20.24 9.92
C PHE A 182 -10.14 -20.10 10.39
N GLY A 183 -10.35 -20.04 11.69
CA GLY A 183 -11.69 -19.83 12.27
C GLY A 183 -12.20 -18.40 12.10
N ARG A 184 -11.29 -17.45 12.11
CA ARG A 184 -11.55 -16.03 11.81
C ARG A 184 -10.29 -15.38 11.27
N ILE A 185 -10.45 -14.50 10.28
CA ILE A 185 -9.38 -13.64 9.78
C ILE A 185 -9.79 -12.17 9.91
N PHE A 186 -8.80 -11.29 10.01
CA PHE A 186 -8.98 -9.84 9.89
C PHE A 186 -7.70 -9.17 9.39
N TYR A 187 -7.82 -7.93 8.91
CA TYR A 187 -6.69 -7.16 8.39
C TYR A 187 -6.29 -6.05 9.34
N THR A 188 -4.99 -5.92 9.59
CA THR A 188 -4.40 -4.89 10.46
C THR A 188 -3.87 -3.69 9.68
N HIS A 189 -3.72 -3.83 8.37
CA HIS A 189 -3.17 -2.89 7.39
C HIS A 189 -1.66 -2.59 7.52
N HIS A 190 -1.01 -2.96 8.64
CA HIS A 190 0.41 -2.69 8.88
C HIS A 190 1.06 -3.86 9.62
N HIS A 191 2.32 -4.16 9.32
CA HIS A 191 3.05 -5.27 9.94
C HIS A 191 3.25 -5.09 11.45
N ASP A 192 3.59 -3.88 11.90
CA ASP A 192 3.72 -3.54 13.33
C ASP A 192 2.41 -3.74 14.09
N LYS A 193 1.26 -3.46 13.47
CA LYS A 193 -0.07 -3.71 14.07
C LYS A 193 -0.41 -5.20 14.12
N SER A 194 0.05 -6.01 13.16
CA SER A 194 -0.08 -7.48 13.24
C SER A 194 0.74 -8.05 14.39
N ILE A 195 2.00 -7.61 14.57
CA ILE A 195 2.83 -7.99 15.70
C ILE A 195 2.15 -7.59 17.02
N TRP A 196 1.64 -6.37 17.09
CA TRP A 196 0.92 -5.89 18.28
C TRP A 196 -0.35 -6.70 18.57
N ALA A 197 -1.11 -7.06 17.53
CA ALA A 197 -2.34 -7.85 17.70
C ALA A 197 -2.06 -9.24 18.28
N VAL A 198 -0.99 -9.92 17.81
CA VAL A 198 -0.56 -11.21 18.36
C VAL A 198 -0.04 -11.05 19.79
N ALA A 199 0.83 -10.06 20.04
CA ALA A 199 1.41 -9.76 21.36
C ALA A 199 0.35 -9.43 22.44
N ASN A 200 -0.85 -9.02 22.03
CA ASN A 200 -1.98 -8.72 22.92
C ASN A 200 -3.14 -9.72 22.78
N HIS A 201 -2.90 -10.90 22.22
CA HIS A 201 -3.86 -12.01 22.10
C HIS A 201 -5.16 -11.65 21.35
N LEU A 202 -5.14 -10.66 20.45
CA LEU A 202 -6.26 -10.35 19.56
C LEU A 202 -6.29 -11.29 18.35
N ALA A 203 -5.15 -11.88 18.01
CA ALA A 203 -4.98 -12.96 17.07
C ALA A 203 -4.12 -14.05 17.68
N ASP A 204 -4.38 -15.31 17.33
CA ASP A 204 -3.55 -16.45 17.71
C ASP A 204 -2.27 -16.51 16.90
N GLY A 205 -2.30 -16.00 15.65
CA GLY A 205 -1.14 -15.89 14.79
C GLY A 205 -1.28 -14.79 13.75
N ALA A 206 -0.17 -14.46 13.11
CA ALA A 206 -0.11 -13.52 11.98
C ALA A 206 1.02 -13.88 11.02
N SER A 207 0.89 -13.46 9.77
CA SER A 207 2.00 -13.47 8.80
C SER A 207 2.55 -12.05 8.61
N ILE A 208 3.87 -11.92 8.65
CA ILE A 208 4.54 -10.62 8.65
C ILE A 208 5.84 -10.66 7.82
N ASP A 209 6.35 -9.48 7.52
CA ASP A 209 7.67 -9.26 6.93
C ASP A 209 8.76 -9.40 8.00
N ASN A 210 9.79 -10.22 7.71
CA ASN A 210 10.91 -10.42 8.63
C ASN A 210 11.70 -9.13 8.89
N GLN A 211 11.87 -8.27 7.88
CA GLN A 211 12.62 -7.02 8.02
C GLN A 211 11.93 -6.07 9.00
N ILE A 212 10.59 -6.04 8.97
CA ILE A 212 9.81 -5.25 9.95
C ILE A 212 9.88 -5.87 11.34
N TYR A 213 9.80 -7.21 11.45
CA TYR A 213 9.97 -7.89 12.73
C TYR A 213 11.34 -7.57 13.36
N GLU A 214 12.41 -7.71 12.59
CA GLU A 214 13.78 -7.42 13.01
C GLU A 214 13.99 -5.93 13.34
N HIS A 215 13.28 -5.03 12.67
CA HIS A 215 13.26 -3.61 13.02
C HIS A 215 12.59 -3.39 14.39
N ILE A 216 11.47 -4.05 14.66
CA ILE A 216 10.79 -3.99 15.95
C ILE A 216 11.63 -4.61 17.07
N GLU A 217 12.40 -5.68 16.80
CA GLU A 217 13.36 -6.21 17.77
C GLU A 217 14.38 -5.17 18.23
N GLN A 218 14.80 -4.27 17.34
CA GLN A 218 15.77 -3.22 17.63
C GLN A 218 15.13 -1.99 18.29
N THR A 219 13.95 -1.58 17.84
CA THR A 219 13.31 -0.33 18.25
C THR A 219 12.33 -0.49 19.40
N ASN A 220 11.71 -1.68 19.53
CA ASN A 220 10.78 -2.02 20.59
C ASN A 220 10.95 -3.49 21.05
N PRO A 221 12.09 -3.85 21.68
CA PRO A 221 12.38 -5.22 22.08
C PRO A 221 11.36 -5.79 23.07
N GLN A 222 10.66 -4.94 23.83
CA GLN A 222 9.60 -5.38 24.74
C GLN A 222 8.37 -5.90 23.99
N LEU A 223 8.04 -5.33 22.82
CA LEU A 223 6.98 -5.84 21.97
C LEU A 223 7.42 -7.12 21.25
N ALA A 224 8.61 -7.14 20.69
CA ALA A 224 9.18 -8.30 20.01
C ALA A 224 9.25 -9.53 20.92
N ALA A 225 9.65 -9.37 22.19
CA ALA A 225 9.72 -10.45 23.17
C ALA A 225 8.37 -11.10 23.53
N LYS A 226 7.25 -10.47 23.16
CA LYS A 226 5.90 -11.03 23.40
C LYS A 226 5.42 -11.94 22.27
N VAL A 227 6.16 -12.07 21.20
CA VAL A 227 5.85 -12.96 20.09
C VAL A 227 7.03 -13.86 19.75
N ARG A 228 6.77 -14.97 19.10
CA ARG A 228 7.80 -15.87 18.56
C ARG A 228 7.44 -16.33 17.17
N ILE A 229 8.46 -16.63 16.39
CA ILE A 229 8.35 -17.19 15.04
C ILE A 229 8.13 -18.69 15.16
N ILE A 230 7.14 -19.21 14.43
CA ILE A 230 6.85 -20.66 14.35
C ILE A 230 7.06 -21.24 12.97
N ASP A 231 7.09 -20.38 11.94
CA ASP A 231 7.33 -20.84 10.56
C ASP A 231 7.93 -19.71 9.72
N GLU A 232 8.65 -20.10 8.68
CA GLU A 232 9.20 -19.24 7.64
C GLU A 232 8.69 -19.74 6.29
N LEU A 233 7.85 -18.96 5.62
CA LEU A 233 7.20 -19.41 4.40
C LEU A 233 8.04 -19.07 3.15
N ALA A 234 7.75 -17.95 2.51
CA ALA A 234 8.29 -17.64 1.19
C ALA A 234 9.38 -16.55 1.26
N VAL A 235 10.39 -16.71 0.39
CA VAL A 235 11.34 -15.65 0.06
C VAL A 235 10.81 -14.87 -1.15
N ALA A 236 10.88 -13.55 -1.09
CA ALA A 236 10.44 -12.67 -2.15
C ALA A 236 11.39 -11.47 -2.31
N PRO A 237 11.44 -10.82 -3.50
CA PRO A 237 12.10 -9.53 -3.65
C PRO A 237 11.36 -8.45 -2.84
N THR A 238 12.10 -7.47 -2.33
CA THR A 238 11.53 -6.29 -1.66
C THR A 238 10.59 -5.52 -2.59
N GLY A 239 9.66 -4.75 -2.02
CA GLY A 239 8.74 -3.94 -2.81
C GLY A 239 9.50 -2.92 -3.69
N PRO A 240 9.13 -2.79 -4.97
CA PRO A 240 9.83 -1.90 -5.88
C PRO A 240 9.38 -0.46 -5.76
N ILE A 241 10.25 0.44 -6.17
CA ILE A 241 9.89 1.80 -6.53
C ILE A 241 9.60 1.81 -8.03
N VAL A 242 8.42 2.31 -8.40
CA VAL A 242 7.99 2.42 -9.79
C VAL A 242 7.74 3.88 -10.17
N VAL A 243 7.81 4.16 -11.48
CA VAL A 243 7.42 5.44 -12.07
C VAL A 243 6.42 5.21 -13.20
N ARG A 244 5.62 6.22 -13.50
CA ARG A 244 4.78 6.21 -14.71
C ARG A 244 5.66 6.09 -15.94
N GLN A 245 5.28 5.22 -16.89
CA GLN A 245 6.06 4.98 -18.10
C GLN A 245 6.18 6.24 -18.97
N ASN A 246 5.18 7.11 -18.97
CA ASN A 246 5.16 8.35 -19.76
C ASN A 246 5.91 9.53 -19.11
N LEU A 247 6.55 9.34 -17.95
CA LEU A 247 7.46 10.33 -17.40
C LEU A 247 8.66 10.53 -18.34
N ALA A 248 9.13 11.78 -18.49
CA ALA A 248 10.25 12.07 -19.42
C ALA A 248 11.50 11.22 -19.09
N PRO A 249 12.21 10.69 -20.09
CA PRO A 249 13.39 9.84 -19.84
C PRO A 249 14.45 10.52 -18.97
N GLU A 250 14.68 11.81 -19.17
CA GLU A 250 15.62 12.62 -18.41
C GLU A 250 15.21 12.73 -16.93
N GLU A 251 13.91 12.84 -16.69
CA GLU A 251 13.35 12.90 -15.35
C GLU A 251 13.46 11.55 -14.63
N LYS A 252 13.20 10.44 -15.32
CA LYS A 252 13.42 9.10 -14.78
C LYS A 252 14.88 8.88 -14.41
N GLU A 253 15.81 9.30 -15.26
CA GLU A 253 17.24 9.16 -14.99
C GLU A 253 17.69 10.04 -13.82
N GLN A 254 17.15 11.25 -13.70
CA GLN A 254 17.40 12.11 -12.54
C GLN A 254 16.88 11.48 -11.26
N LEU A 255 15.66 10.92 -11.28
CA LEU A 255 15.10 10.21 -10.13
C LEU A 255 15.94 8.98 -9.74
N ARG A 256 16.37 8.15 -10.71
CA ARG A 256 17.27 7.00 -10.44
C ARG A 256 18.52 7.43 -9.70
N ARG A 257 19.20 8.44 -10.21
CA ARG A 257 20.42 8.96 -9.59
C ARG A 257 20.15 9.45 -8.17
N ILE A 258 19.10 10.24 -7.95
CA ILE A 258 18.76 10.76 -6.63
C ILE A 258 18.47 9.62 -5.64
N PHE A 259 17.72 8.58 -6.05
CA PHE A 259 17.46 7.42 -5.19
C PHE A 259 18.74 6.66 -4.88
N TYR A 260 19.59 6.35 -5.87
CA TYR A 260 20.80 5.55 -5.66
C TYR A 260 21.83 6.27 -4.79
N GLU A 261 21.92 7.58 -4.89
CA GLU A 261 22.83 8.43 -4.12
C GLU A 261 22.28 8.85 -2.76
N MET A 262 21.00 8.58 -2.48
CA MET A 262 20.34 9.06 -1.23
C MET A 262 21.02 8.54 0.05
N ALA A 263 21.52 7.31 0.04
CA ALA A 263 22.24 6.72 1.16
C ALA A 263 23.66 7.27 1.35
N ASP A 264 24.24 7.95 0.36
CA ASP A 264 25.55 8.59 0.46
C ASP A 264 25.47 9.91 1.24
N ASP A 265 24.27 10.51 1.32
CA ASP A 265 24.00 11.68 2.15
C ASP A 265 23.91 11.28 3.63
N GLU A 266 24.82 11.80 4.47
CA GLU A 266 24.88 11.48 5.89
C GLU A 266 23.60 11.84 6.66
N ALA A 267 22.88 12.90 6.23
CA ALA A 267 21.63 13.31 6.86
C ALA A 267 20.46 12.37 6.49
N MET A 268 20.57 11.66 5.37
CA MET A 268 19.53 10.73 4.91
C MET A 268 19.69 9.31 5.45
N ARG A 269 20.88 8.86 5.82
CA ARG A 269 21.09 7.51 6.36
C ARG A 269 20.17 7.16 7.54
N PRO A 270 20.06 7.96 8.63
CA PRO A 270 19.15 7.66 9.71
C PRO A 270 17.67 7.74 9.30
N VAL A 271 17.34 8.56 8.31
CA VAL A 271 15.99 8.64 7.74
C VAL A 271 15.62 7.33 7.03
N LEU A 272 16.50 6.84 6.18
CA LEU A 272 16.32 5.57 5.47
C LEU A 272 16.22 4.40 6.46
N GLN A 273 17.14 4.32 7.42
CA GLN A 273 17.13 3.26 8.44
C GLN A 273 15.82 3.22 9.24
N SER A 274 15.25 4.39 9.57
CA SER A 274 13.94 4.44 10.25
C SER A 274 12.77 3.99 9.36
N ALA A 275 12.97 3.94 8.04
CA ALA A 275 12.02 3.37 7.08
C ALA A 275 12.38 1.92 6.67
N VAL A 276 13.32 1.29 7.38
CA VAL A 276 13.83 -0.08 7.11
C VAL A 276 14.47 -0.18 5.72
N ILE A 277 15.20 0.86 5.32
CA ILE A 277 15.92 0.97 4.05
C ILE A 277 17.39 1.23 4.34
N ASP A 278 18.31 0.45 3.79
CA ASP A 278 19.73 0.78 3.80
C ASP A 278 20.06 1.69 2.61
N ARG A 279 19.63 1.29 1.44
CA ARG A 279 19.78 2.08 0.20
C ARG A 279 18.83 1.61 -0.89
N PHE A 280 18.82 2.34 -1.98
CA PHE A 280 18.14 1.96 -3.21
C PHE A 280 19.16 1.43 -4.24
N VAL A 281 18.76 0.37 -4.97
CA VAL A 281 19.60 -0.31 -5.94
C VAL A 281 18.89 -0.46 -7.28
N PRO A 282 19.64 -0.70 -8.39
CA PRO A 282 19.03 -0.98 -9.67
C PRO A 282 18.05 -2.14 -9.61
N PRO A 283 16.90 -2.06 -10.29
CA PRO A 283 15.87 -3.08 -10.21
C PRO A 283 16.22 -4.29 -11.07
N ASP A 284 15.86 -5.48 -10.59
CA ASP A 284 15.79 -6.73 -11.35
C ASP A 284 14.34 -7.18 -11.50
N GLY A 285 13.73 -6.85 -12.63
CA GLY A 285 12.33 -7.20 -12.93
C GLY A 285 12.09 -8.71 -13.03
N GLY A 286 13.12 -9.50 -13.33
CA GLY A 286 13.03 -10.95 -13.43
C GLY A 286 12.67 -11.63 -12.10
N LEU A 287 13.03 -11.00 -10.98
CA LEU A 287 12.73 -11.53 -9.65
C LEU A 287 11.22 -11.55 -9.31
N TYR A 288 10.42 -10.67 -9.93
CA TYR A 288 8.97 -10.59 -9.68
C TYR A 288 8.14 -11.52 -10.57
N GLU A 289 8.69 -11.98 -11.69
CA GLU A 289 7.94 -12.80 -12.65
C GLU A 289 7.42 -14.12 -12.05
N PRO A 290 8.19 -14.89 -11.26
CA PRO A 290 7.68 -16.08 -10.60
C PRO A 290 6.48 -15.81 -9.68
N LEU A 291 6.50 -14.67 -8.96
CA LEU A 291 5.41 -14.25 -8.08
C LEU A 291 4.18 -13.84 -8.88
N ARG A 292 4.35 -13.15 -10.01
CA ARG A 292 3.26 -12.81 -10.93
C ARG A 292 2.56 -14.06 -11.45
N GLN A 293 3.32 -15.09 -11.83
CA GLN A 293 2.75 -16.37 -12.27
C GLN A 293 1.99 -17.08 -11.14
N LYS A 294 2.51 -17.06 -9.92
CA LYS A 294 1.80 -17.60 -8.74
C LYS A 294 0.52 -16.85 -8.46
N PHE A 295 0.55 -15.53 -8.52
CA PHE A 295 -0.64 -14.69 -8.33
C PHE A 295 -1.72 -15.00 -9.36
N LEU A 296 -1.35 -15.08 -10.64
CA LEU A 296 -2.28 -15.43 -11.73
C LEU A 296 -2.85 -16.86 -11.59
N ALA A 297 -2.08 -17.79 -11.07
CA ALA A 297 -2.55 -19.14 -10.80
C ALA A 297 -3.53 -19.16 -9.62
N HIS A 298 -3.24 -18.41 -8.56
CA HIS A 298 -4.11 -18.25 -7.39
C HIS A 298 -5.48 -17.67 -7.78
N GLU A 299 -5.53 -16.56 -8.54
CA GLU A 299 -6.80 -15.96 -8.98
C GLU A 299 -7.67 -16.94 -9.80
N ARG A 300 -7.06 -17.71 -10.70
CA ARG A 300 -7.79 -18.70 -11.49
C ARG A 300 -8.44 -19.80 -10.66
N LEU A 301 -7.85 -20.14 -9.51
CA LEU A 301 -8.34 -21.20 -8.63
C LEU A 301 -9.30 -20.69 -7.55
N SER A 302 -9.14 -19.44 -7.12
CA SER A 302 -10.06 -18.80 -6.17
C SER A 302 -11.36 -18.29 -6.82
N GLY A 303 -11.39 -18.19 -8.16
CA GLY A 303 -12.59 -17.72 -8.90
C GLY A 303 -12.80 -16.22 -8.82
N GLU A 304 -11.78 -15.46 -8.44
CA GLU A 304 -11.76 -13.99 -8.41
C GLU A 304 -11.32 -13.37 -9.74
#